data_638760e6d0872bbdb2f953f8325692aa
#
_entry.id   638760e6d0872bbdb2f953f8325692aa
#
_cell.length_a   1.000
_cell.length_b   1.000
_cell.length_c   1.000
_cell.angle_alpha   90.00
_cell.angle_beta   90.00
_cell.angle_gamma   90.00
#
_symmetry.space_group_name_H-M   'P 1'
#
loop_
_entity.id
_entity.type
_entity.pdbx_description
1 polymer ?
#
loop_
_entity_poly.entity_id
_entity_poly.type
_entity_poly.pdbx_seq_one_letter_code
_entity_poly.pdbx_strand_id
1 'polypeptide(L)'
;HQLNIQIFMNSIEATNRTTKTKGDINKIRADGMVPGVIYGGTEENKKISLSKKQIKVLLEKENFLSNIIKIKIEGKDLEVLPRDISYHATTDEPIHIDFLRIVKGAKIILEIPVKFINSEKSTGIKRGGVLNIVRRKVELKCPTENIPTELVVDLDGLDIGTSIKISSIKLPEKVVPTIQGRDFVIATVAAPTIIKE
;
A
#
# COMPACT_ATOMS: atom_id res chain seq x y z
N HIS A 1 18.72 -15.81 0.54
CA HIS A 1 19.40 -14.67 -0.13
C HIS A 1 18.41 -13.63 -0.70
N GLN A 2 17.21 -14.04 -1.16
CA GLN A 2 16.21 -13.08 -1.65
C GLN A 2 15.54 -12.26 -0.54
N LEU A 3 15.38 -12.82 0.66
CA LEU A 3 14.80 -12.12 1.82
C LEU A 3 15.68 -10.94 2.29
N ASN A 4 16.99 -11.06 2.19
CA ASN A 4 17.90 -9.99 2.61
C ASN A 4 17.90 -8.78 1.67
N ILE A 5 17.66 -9.00 0.38
CA ILE A 5 17.62 -7.92 -0.62
C ILE A 5 16.37 -7.07 -0.46
N GLN A 6 15.22 -7.68 -0.12
CA GLN A 6 13.97 -6.93 0.13
C GLN A 6 14.05 -6.05 1.38
N ILE A 7 14.76 -6.51 2.42
CA ILE A 7 14.94 -5.72 3.65
C ILE A 7 15.78 -4.46 3.38
N PHE A 8 16.81 -4.55 2.55
CA PHE A 8 17.65 -3.40 2.19
C PHE A 8 16.91 -2.37 1.31
N MET A 9 15.98 -2.80 0.46
CA MET A 9 15.27 -1.91 -0.46
C MET A 9 14.18 -1.06 0.22
N ASN A 10 13.77 -1.40 1.45
CA ASN A 10 12.71 -0.72 2.19
C ASN A 10 13.23 0.01 3.43
N SER A 11 14.51 0.40 3.42
CA SER A 11 15.12 1.14 4.51
C SER A 11 15.40 2.58 4.07
N ILE A 12 15.04 3.54 4.91
CA ILE A 12 15.32 4.96 4.68
C ILE A 12 15.89 5.60 5.94
N GLU A 13 16.67 6.66 5.74
CA GLU A 13 17.21 7.44 6.84
C GLU A 13 16.34 8.66 7.12
N ALA A 14 16.18 9.00 8.39
CA ALA A 14 15.44 10.17 8.84
C ALA A 14 16.18 10.86 9.96
N THR A 15 15.95 12.16 10.08
CA THR A 15 16.47 12.98 11.18
C THR A 15 15.32 13.55 12.00
N ASN A 16 15.52 13.67 13.31
CA ASN A 16 14.56 14.35 14.17
C ASN A 16 14.51 15.83 13.79
N ARG A 17 13.31 16.41 13.79
CA ARG A 17 13.12 17.83 13.56
C ARG A 17 12.41 18.50 14.73
N THR A 18 12.81 19.72 15.02
CA THR A 18 12.11 20.61 15.91
C THR A 18 11.59 21.77 15.07
N THR A 19 10.35 21.69 14.63
CA THR A 19 9.73 22.76 13.84
C THR A 19 8.67 23.45 14.67
N LYS A 20 8.77 24.79 14.78
CA LYS A 20 7.84 25.61 15.54
C LYS A 20 6.97 26.51 14.64
N THR A 21 7.40 26.77 13.41
CA THR A 21 6.73 27.70 12.49
C THR A 21 6.60 27.12 11.08
N LYS A 22 5.73 27.74 10.27
CA LYS A 22 5.62 27.41 8.83
C LYS A 22 6.92 27.68 8.08
N GLY A 23 7.70 28.69 8.51
CA GLY A 23 8.99 28.98 7.92
C GLY A 23 10.00 27.87 8.07
N ASP A 24 10.01 27.20 9.22
CA ASP A 24 10.86 26.03 9.45
C ASP A 24 10.51 24.87 8.53
N ILE A 25 9.22 24.64 8.31
CA ILE A 25 8.74 23.59 7.39
C ILE A 25 9.11 23.92 5.94
N ASN A 26 8.96 25.16 5.53
CA ASN A 26 9.32 25.62 4.18
C ASN A 26 10.82 25.48 3.94
N LYS A 27 11.65 25.75 4.95
CA LYS A 27 13.09 25.54 4.86
C LYS A 27 13.47 24.08 4.66
N ILE A 28 12.81 23.18 5.38
CA ILE A 28 13.01 21.73 5.22
C ILE A 28 12.72 21.31 3.78
N ARG A 29 11.61 21.79 3.22
CA ARG A 29 11.24 21.49 1.84
C ARG A 29 12.19 22.10 0.82
N ALA A 30 12.66 23.32 1.07
CA ALA A 30 13.65 23.98 0.22
C ALA A 30 15.00 23.24 0.20
N ASP A 31 15.37 22.61 1.31
CA ASP A 31 16.60 21.81 1.44
C ASP A 31 16.47 20.40 0.81
N GLY A 32 15.38 20.11 0.10
CA GLY A 32 15.15 18.82 -0.54
C GLY A 32 14.73 17.73 0.42
N MET A 33 14.18 18.09 1.57
CA MET A 33 13.68 17.18 2.59
C MET A 33 12.16 17.20 2.65
N VAL A 34 11.57 16.11 3.10
CA VAL A 34 10.12 16.00 3.30
C VAL A 34 9.86 15.87 4.79
N PRO A 35 9.03 16.77 5.37
CA PRO A 35 8.62 16.60 6.76
C PRO A 35 7.67 15.42 6.90
N GLY A 36 7.81 14.70 7.98
CA GLY A 36 6.96 13.55 8.31
C GLY A 36 6.69 13.46 9.80
N VAL A 37 5.72 12.60 10.14
CA VAL A 37 5.36 12.31 11.53
C VAL A 37 5.25 10.81 11.69
N ILE A 38 5.82 10.28 12.77
CA ILE A 38 5.65 8.90 13.21
C ILE A 38 4.74 8.90 14.43
N TYR A 39 3.64 8.18 14.35
CA TYR A 39 2.66 8.08 15.44
C TYR A 39 2.26 6.62 15.69
N GLY A 40 1.47 6.41 16.73
CA GLY A 40 0.96 5.09 17.12
C GLY A 40 1.77 4.46 18.26
N GLY A 41 1.22 3.38 18.81
CA GLY A 41 1.78 2.74 20.00
C GLY A 41 1.58 3.58 21.25
N THR A 42 2.43 3.34 22.26
CA THR A 42 2.39 4.07 23.55
C THR A 42 3.34 5.26 23.59
N GLU A 43 4.23 5.38 22.61
CA GLU A 43 5.20 6.47 22.56
C GLU A 43 4.60 7.75 21.93
N GLU A 44 5.18 8.88 22.26
CA GLU A 44 4.79 10.16 21.70
C GLU A 44 5.05 10.23 20.19
N ASN A 45 4.31 11.10 19.51
CA ASN A 45 4.52 11.35 18.11
C ASN A 45 5.90 11.94 17.86
N LYS A 46 6.60 11.41 16.86
CA LYS A 46 7.91 11.90 16.45
C LYS A 46 7.81 12.70 15.16
N LYS A 47 8.34 13.91 15.17
CA LYS A 47 8.49 14.72 13.97
C LYS A 47 9.85 14.45 13.35
N ILE A 48 9.86 14.11 12.06
CA ILE A 48 11.06 13.73 11.32
C ILE A 48 11.19 14.47 10.00
N SER A 49 12.38 14.47 9.43
CA SER A 49 12.66 14.91 8.07
C SER A 49 13.29 13.75 7.29
N LEU A 50 12.87 13.58 6.06
CA LEU A 50 13.30 12.51 5.19
C LEU A 50 13.81 13.08 3.86
N SER A 51 14.75 12.37 3.22
CA SER A 51 15.22 12.77 1.89
C SER A 51 14.11 12.59 0.86
N LYS A 52 13.80 13.66 0.12
CA LYS A 52 12.81 13.62 -0.95
C LYS A 52 13.16 12.59 -2.03
N LYS A 53 14.44 12.45 -2.35
CA LYS A 53 14.92 11.46 -3.32
C LYS A 53 14.60 10.02 -2.89
N GLN A 54 14.84 9.69 -1.62
CA GLN A 54 14.54 8.37 -1.07
C GLN A 54 13.04 8.10 -1.04
N ILE A 55 12.23 9.09 -0.67
CA ILE A 55 10.78 8.98 -0.68
C ILE A 55 10.26 8.73 -2.10
N LYS A 56 10.75 9.47 -3.09
CA LYS A 56 10.35 9.28 -4.50
C LYS A 56 10.65 7.87 -5.00
N VAL A 57 11.81 7.33 -4.66
CA VAL A 57 12.18 5.95 -5.03
C VAL A 57 11.22 4.93 -4.41
N LEU A 58 10.84 5.14 -3.16
CA LEU A 58 9.86 4.26 -2.49
C LEU A 58 8.46 4.37 -3.08
N LEU A 59 8.03 5.57 -3.47
CA LEU A 59 6.72 5.81 -4.06
C LEU A 59 6.54 5.17 -5.44
N GLU A 60 7.63 4.93 -6.15
CA GLU A 60 7.61 4.22 -7.44
C GLU A 60 7.29 2.74 -7.29
N LYS A 61 7.41 2.18 -6.10
CA LYS A 61 7.05 0.79 -5.82
C LYS A 61 5.53 0.65 -5.72
N GLU A 62 4.99 -0.35 -6.39
CA GLU A 62 3.54 -0.56 -6.49
C GLU A 62 2.83 -0.70 -5.14
N ASN A 63 3.42 -1.35 -4.18
CA ASN A 63 2.78 -1.70 -2.91
C ASN A 63 3.31 -0.89 -1.73
N PHE A 64 3.67 0.36 -1.97
CA PHE A 64 4.30 1.22 -0.95
C PHE A 64 3.49 1.32 0.35
N LEU A 65 2.17 1.57 0.24
CA LEU A 65 1.31 1.76 1.41
C LEU A 65 1.05 0.48 2.23
N SER A 66 1.35 -0.68 1.69
CA SER A 66 1.19 -1.96 2.37
C SER A 66 2.50 -2.61 2.81
N ASN A 67 3.64 -1.97 2.57
CA ASN A 67 4.96 -2.46 2.93
C ASN A 67 5.48 -1.84 4.22
N ILE A 68 6.02 -2.68 5.11
CA ILE A 68 6.73 -2.23 6.29
C ILE A 68 8.07 -1.63 5.88
N ILE A 69 8.37 -0.44 6.39
CA ILE A 69 9.60 0.28 6.11
C ILE A 69 10.39 0.42 7.40
N LYS A 70 11.70 0.23 7.32
CA LYS A 70 12.62 0.54 8.41
C LYS A 70 13.10 1.97 8.26
N ILE A 71 12.85 2.80 9.27
CA ILE A 71 13.36 4.15 9.33
C ILE A 71 14.51 4.19 10.32
N LYS A 72 15.67 4.61 9.85
CA LYS A 72 16.85 4.77 10.70
C LYS A 72 16.90 6.20 11.21
N ILE A 73 16.78 6.36 12.53
CA ILE A 73 16.83 7.64 13.21
C ILE A 73 17.91 7.54 14.30
N GLU A 74 18.93 8.40 14.22
CA GLU A 74 20.01 8.48 15.21
C GLU A 74 20.63 7.10 15.55
N GLY A 75 20.81 6.26 14.52
CA GLY A 75 21.38 4.93 14.69
C GLY A 75 20.41 3.86 15.17
N LYS A 76 19.15 4.20 15.38
CA LYS A 76 18.10 3.25 15.77
C LYS A 76 17.17 2.98 14.61
N ASP A 77 16.81 1.72 14.40
CA ASP A 77 15.86 1.30 13.38
C ASP A 77 14.46 1.20 13.97
N LEU A 78 13.49 1.87 13.32
CA LEU A 78 12.07 1.78 13.65
C LEU A 78 11.33 1.13 12.49
N GLU A 79 10.50 0.15 12.79
CA GLU A 79 9.59 -0.44 11.82
C GLU A 79 8.29 0.35 11.80
N VAL A 80 7.94 0.87 10.64
CA VAL A 80 6.76 1.71 10.43
C VAL A 80 6.04 1.33 9.15
N LEU A 81 4.79 1.75 9.08
CA LEU A 81 3.96 1.57 7.90
C LEU A 81 3.54 2.95 7.37
N PRO A 82 3.77 3.28 6.09
CA PRO A 82 3.26 4.52 5.53
C PRO A 82 1.73 4.54 5.57
N ARG A 83 1.13 5.67 5.99
CA ARG A 83 -0.33 5.78 6.11
C ARG A 83 -0.92 6.82 5.19
N ASP A 84 -0.29 7.98 5.11
CA ASP A 84 -0.80 9.07 4.30
C ASP A 84 0.35 9.88 3.71
N ILE A 85 0.18 10.29 2.48
CA ILE A 85 1.15 11.09 1.76
C ILE A 85 0.42 12.27 1.15
N SER A 86 0.89 13.48 1.47
CA SER A 86 0.38 14.70 0.84
C SER A 86 1.29 15.11 -0.30
N TYR A 87 0.70 15.49 -1.42
CA TYR A 87 1.42 15.90 -2.62
C TYR A 87 1.19 17.36 -2.91
N HIS A 88 2.19 18.00 -3.53
CA HIS A 88 2.04 19.36 -4.01
C HIS A 88 1.01 19.39 -5.14
N ALA A 89 0.11 20.39 -5.12
CA ALA A 89 -1.01 20.46 -6.03
C ALA A 89 -0.63 20.58 -7.51
N THR A 90 0.50 21.19 -7.82
CA THR A 90 0.94 21.44 -9.21
C THR A 90 2.12 20.58 -9.66
N THR A 91 3.04 20.23 -8.75
CA THR A 91 4.26 19.50 -9.10
C THR A 91 4.15 17.99 -8.83
N ASP A 92 3.12 17.54 -8.12
CA ASP A 92 2.90 16.16 -7.66
C ASP A 92 4.07 15.59 -6.83
N GLU A 93 4.90 16.46 -6.28
CA GLU A 93 5.98 16.06 -5.38
C GLU A 93 5.45 15.81 -3.96
N PRO A 94 5.98 14.83 -3.23
CA PRO A 94 5.58 14.59 -1.85
C PRO A 94 6.01 15.78 -0.98
N ILE A 95 5.08 16.29 -0.16
CA ILE A 95 5.31 17.43 0.74
C ILE A 95 5.15 17.07 2.21
N HIS A 96 4.53 15.95 2.50
CA HIS A 96 4.36 15.42 3.85
C HIS A 96 4.10 13.93 3.80
N ILE A 97 4.55 13.19 4.82
CA ILE A 97 4.30 11.76 4.92
C ILE A 97 4.07 11.37 6.39
N ASP A 98 3.03 10.56 6.61
CA ASP A 98 2.67 10.03 7.92
C ASP A 98 2.99 8.55 7.98
N PHE A 99 3.61 8.14 9.08
CA PHE A 99 3.94 6.75 9.36
C PHE A 99 3.27 6.28 10.64
N LEU A 100 2.84 5.02 10.65
CA LEU A 100 2.33 4.34 11.83
C LEU A 100 3.37 3.37 12.36
N ARG A 101 3.70 3.45 13.66
CA ARG A 101 4.59 2.48 14.30
C ARG A 101 3.97 1.10 14.29
N ILE A 102 4.80 0.11 14.00
CA ILE A 102 4.41 -1.29 14.11
C ILE A 102 4.53 -1.71 15.57
N VAL A 103 3.40 -2.10 16.16
CA VAL A 103 3.32 -2.63 17.53
C VAL A 103 3.07 -4.13 17.44
N LYS A 104 3.94 -4.92 18.06
CA LYS A 104 3.82 -6.38 18.06
C LYS A 104 2.51 -6.81 18.72
N GLY A 105 1.77 -7.69 18.06
CA GLY A 105 0.47 -8.17 18.55
C GLY A 105 -0.73 -7.27 18.27
N ALA A 106 -0.51 -6.09 17.68
CA ALA A 106 -1.61 -5.21 17.28
C ALA A 106 -2.17 -5.63 15.91
N LYS A 107 -3.40 -5.19 15.63
CA LYS A 107 -4.05 -5.36 14.33
C LYS A 107 -4.18 -4.02 13.65
N ILE A 108 -3.91 -3.97 12.36
CA ILE A 108 -3.94 -2.74 11.56
C ILE A 108 -4.94 -2.92 10.42
N ILE A 109 -5.67 -1.85 10.13
CA ILE A 109 -6.57 -1.80 8.97
C ILE A 109 -5.83 -1.12 7.82
N LEU A 110 -5.69 -1.84 6.70
CA LEU A 110 -4.98 -1.38 5.51
C LEU A 110 -5.77 -1.65 4.26
N GLU A 111 -5.56 -0.83 3.24
CA GLU A 111 -5.98 -1.14 1.88
C GLU A 111 -4.86 -1.91 1.17
N ILE A 112 -5.16 -3.15 0.77
CA ILE A 112 -4.22 -4.02 0.09
C ILE A 112 -4.57 -4.06 -1.41
N PRO A 113 -3.62 -3.81 -2.31
CA PRO A 113 -3.90 -3.85 -3.74
C PRO A 113 -4.16 -5.28 -4.22
N VAL A 114 -5.04 -5.41 -5.20
CA VAL A 114 -5.37 -6.68 -5.83
C VAL A 114 -4.61 -6.78 -7.15
N LYS A 115 -3.89 -7.88 -7.33
CA LYS A 115 -3.16 -8.18 -8.55
C LYS A 115 -3.83 -9.35 -9.28
N PHE A 116 -4.12 -9.15 -10.56
CA PHE A 116 -4.72 -10.18 -11.42
C PHE A 116 -3.63 -10.83 -12.27
N ILE A 117 -3.57 -12.15 -12.25
CA ILE A 117 -2.58 -12.93 -13.00
C ILE A 117 -3.26 -13.89 -13.95
N ASN A 118 -2.53 -14.36 -14.97
CA ASN A 118 -2.99 -15.34 -15.95
C ASN A 118 -4.22 -14.90 -16.74
N SER A 119 -4.32 -13.60 -17.05
CA SER A 119 -5.39 -13.08 -17.88
C SER A 119 -5.42 -13.74 -19.28
N GLU A 120 -4.25 -14.06 -19.82
CA GLU A 120 -4.10 -14.77 -21.11
C GLU A 120 -4.60 -16.22 -21.06
N LYS A 121 -4.74 -16.79 -19.86
CA LYS A 121 -5.27 -18.15 -19.65
C LYS A 121 -6.75 -18.17 -19.28
N SER A 122 -7.37 -17.00 -19.16
CA SER A 122 -8.82 -16.92 -18.91
C SER A 122 -9.59 -17.26 -20.16
N THR A 123 -10.45 -18.26 -20.08
CA THR A 123 -11.31 -18.69 -21.18
C THR A 123 -12.21 -17.53 -21.65
N GLY A 124 -12.78 -16.78 -20.71
CA GLY A 124 -13.65 -15.66 -21.02
C GLY A 124 -12.94 -14.53 -21.73
N ILE A 125 -11.72 -14.19 -21.32
CA ILE A 125 -10.93 -13.14 -21.96
C ILE A 125 -10.49 -13.59 -23.37
N LYS A 126 -10.11 -14.84 -23.54
CA LYS A 126 -9.78 -15.42 -24.86
C LYS A 126 -10.97 -15.36 -25.82
N ARG A 127 -12.18 -15.46 -25.31
CA ARG A 127 -13.43 -15.36 -26.11
C ARG A 127 -13.86 -13.91 -26.39
N GLY A 128 -13.02 -12.93 -26.07
CA GLY A 128 -13.31 -11.51 -26.28
C GLY A 128 -13.96 -10.81 -25.08
N GLY A 129 -14.08 -11.50 -23.95
CA GLY A 129 -14.58 -10.90 -22.71
C GLY A 129 -13.64 -9.87 -22.12
N VAL A 130 -14.16 -9.04 -21.24
CA VAL A 130 -13.41 -7.97 -20.56
C VAL A 130 -13.42 -8.19 -19.07
N LEU A 131 -12.26 -8.01 -18.43
CA LEU A 131 -12.17 -8.01 -16.98
C LEU A 131 -12.65 -6.66 -16.44
N ASN A 132 -13.80 -6.66 -15.77
CA ASN A 132 -14.34 -5.49 -15.11
C ASN A 132 -13.91 -5.50 -13.65
N ILE A 133 -12.98 -4.62 -13.29
CA ILE A 133 -12.44 -4.53 -11.94
C ILE A 133 -13.33 -3.60 -11.13
N VAL A 134 -14.03 -4.16 -10.13
CA VAL A 134 -14.92 -3.42 -9.23
C VAL A 134 -14.11 -2.77 -8.11
N ARG A 135 -13.13 -3.51 -7.57
CA ARG A 135 -12.27 -3.04 -6.49
C ARG A 135 -10.80 -3.33 -6.82
N ARG A 136 -10.01 -2.28 -6.90
CA ARG A 136 -8.56 -2.40 -7.11
C ARG A 136 -7.79 -2.62 -5.81
N LYS A 137 -8.38 -2.21 -4.69
CA LYS A 137 -7.84 -2.37 -3.34
C LYS A 137 -8.93 -2.90 -2.43
N VAL A 138 -8.54 -3.71 -1.46
CA VAL A 138 -9.45 -4.27 -0.48
C VAL A 138 -8.96 -3.87 0.90
N GLU A 139 -9.85 -3.32 1.72
CA GLU A 139 -9.56 -2.98 3.10
C GLU A 139 -9.59 -4.24 3.96
N LEU A 140 -8.45 -4.56 4.55
CA LEU A 140 -8.26 -5.74 5.38
C LEU A 140 -7.77 -5.36 6.77
N LYS A 141 -8.20 -6.12 7.76
CA LYS A 141 -7.68 -6.05 9.12
C LYS A 141 -6.62 -7.13 9.26
N CYS A 142 -5.37 -6.72 9.42
CA CYS A 142 -4.21 -7.59 9.43
C CYS A 142 -3.47 -7.50 10.75
N PRO A 143 -2.97 -8.62 11.30
CA PRO A 143 -2.00 -8.56 12.38
C PRO A 143 -0.68 -8.00 11.85
N THR A 144 0.05 -7.27 12.69
CA THR A 144 1.32 -6.65 12.28
C THR A 144 2.38 -7.68 11.84
N GLU A 145 2.22 -8.92 12.24
CA GLU A 145 3.13 -10.03 11.90
C GLU A 145 2.86 -10.62 10.50
N ASN A 146 1.65 -10.47 9.97
CA ASN A 146 1.21 -11.07 8.69
C ASN A 146 0.50 -10.04 7.83
N ILE A 147 1.21 -9.01 7.39
CA ILE A 147 0.66 -8.01 6.48
C ILE A 147 0.91 -8.48 5.04
N PRO A 148 -0.14 -8.78 4.26
CA PRO A 148 0.04 -9.11 2.85
C PRO A 148 0.41 -7.83 2.09
N THR A 149 1.34 -7.93 1.14
CA THR A 149 1.71 -6.81 0.28
C THR A 149 0.74 -6.64 -0.88
N GLU A 150 0.12 -7.74 -1.31
CA GLU A 150 -0.87 -7.75 -2.38
C GLU A 150 -1.76 -8.98 -2.24
N LEU A 151 -2.95 -8.91 -2.84
CA LEU A 151 -3.84 -10.06 -3.01
C LEU A 151 -3.72 -10.51 -4.46
N VAL A 152 -3.47 -11.80 -4.67
CA VAL A 152 -3.32 -12.36 -6.02
C VAL A 152 -4.61 -13.07 -6.41
N VAL A 153 -5.15 -12.71 -7.56
CA VAL A 153 -6.33 -13.35 -8.16
C VAL A 153 -5.90 -14.03 -9.45
N ASP A 154 -6.07 -15.34 -9.49
CA ASP A 154 -5.75 -16.14 -10.66
C ASP A 154 -6.97 -16.21 -11.58
N LEU A 155 -6.80 -15.77 -12.82
CA LEU A 155 -7.86 -15.74 -13.84
C LEU A 155 -7.88 -16.97 -14.72
N ASP A 156 -6.99 -17.93 -14.48
CA ASP A 156 -6.89 -19.18 -15.27
C ASP A 156 -8.22 -19.94 -15.29
N GLY A 157 -8.72 -20.23 -16.48
CA GLY A 157 -9.92 -21.03 -16.66
C GLY A 157 -11.25 -20.33 -16.39
N LEU A 158 -11.23 -19.04 -16.02
CA LEU A 158 -12.46 -18.30 -15.76
C LEU A 158 -13.16 -17.87 -17.06
N ASP A 159 -14.46 -18.16 -17.15
CA ASP A 159 -15.27 -17.84 -18.33
C ASP A 159 -16.10 -16.56 -18.10
N ILE A 160 -16.72 -16.07 -19.19
CA ILE A 160 -17.65 -14.95 -19.18
C ILE A 160 -18.80 -15.24 -18.20
N GLY A 161 -19.14 -14.24 -17.39
CA GLY A 161 -20.17 -14.35 -16.36
C GLY A 161 -19.63 -14.75 -14.99
N THR A 162 -18.33 -15.03 -14.86
CA THR A 162 -17.72 -15.37 -13.57
C THR A 162 -17.53 -14.10 -12.74
N SER A 163 -18.02 -14.13 -11.50
CA SER A 163 -17.79 -13.08 -10.51
C SER A 163 -16.74 -13.56 -9.51
N ILE A 164 -15.71 -12.75 -9.33
CA ILE A 164 -14.64 -13.01 -8.35
C ILE A 164 -14.99 -12.26 -7.08
N LYS A 165 -15.29 -12.99 -6.01
CA LYS A 165 -15.66 -12.44 -4.71
C LYS A 165 -14.52 -12.58 -3.73
N ILE A 166 -14.58 -11.84 -2.62
CA ILE A 166 -13.54 -11.88 -1.60
C ILE A 166 -13.34 -13.30 -1.02
N SER A 167 -14.39 -14.10 -0.94
CA SER A 167 -14.32 -15.49 -0.49
C SER A 167 -13.49 -16.39 -1.40
N SER A 168 -13.34 -16.03 -2.68
CA SER A 168 -12.52 -16.76 -3.65
C SER A 168 -11.03 -16.46 -3.53
N ILE A 169 -10.65 -15.42 -2.78
CA ILE A 169 -9.26 -15.03 -2.57
C ILE A 169 -8.74 -15.67 -1.30
N LYS A 170 -7.59 -16.33 -1.41
CA LYS A 170 -6.92 -16.91 -0.25
C LYS A 170 -6.22 -15.82 0.55
N LEU A 171 -6.73 -15.56 1.75
CA LEU A 171 -6.15 -14.59 2.68
C LEU A 171 -5.13 -15.27 3.60
N PRO A 172 -4.06 -14.55 4.01
CA PRO A 172 -3.15 -15.05 5.03
C PRO A 172 -3.87 -15.31 6.35
N GLU A 173 -3.22 -16.10 7.22
CA GLU A 173 -3.77 -16.42 8.54
C GLU A 173 -4.06 -15.15 9.35
N LYS A 174 -5.22 -15.12 10.01
CA LYS A 174 -5.70 -14.00 10.85
C LYS A 174 -5.97 -12.69 10.09
N VAL A 175 -5.87 -12.69 8.77
CA VAL A 175 -6.24 -11.54 7.95
C VAL A 175 -7.70 -11.68 7.56
N VAL A 176 -8.50 -10.65 7.88
CA VAL A 176 -9.94 -10.64 7.60
C VAL A 176 -10.34 -9.34 6.92
N PRO A 177 -11.34 -9.37 6.02
CA PRO A 177 -11.86 -8.12 5.46
C PRO A 177 -12.60 -7.32 6.54
N THR A 178 -12.53 -5.99 6.44
CA THR A 178 -13.26 -5.11 7.37
C THR A 178 -14.76 -5.16 7.14
N ILE A 179 -15.18 -5.41 5.90
CA ILE A 179 -16.60 -5.64 5.57
C ILE A 179 -16.90 -7.10 5.86
N GLN A 180 -17.62 -7.36 6.94
CA GLN A 180 -18.03 -8.71 7.35
C GLN A 180 -19.51 -8.95 7.07
N GLY A 181 -19.89 -10.22 6.95
CA GLY A 181 -21.27 -10.63 6.68
C GLY A 181 -21.72 -10.42 5.24
N ARG A 182 -20.83 -9.99 4.36
CA ARG A 182 -21.12 -9.74 2.95
C ARG A 182 -19.94 -10.21 2.10
N ASP A 183 -20.24 -11.06 1.13
CA ASP A 183 -19.25 -11.55 0.16
C ASP A 183 -19.27 -10.63 -1.07
N PHE A 184 -18.52 -9.54 -0.99
CA PHE A 184 -18.50 -8.52 -2.03
C PHE A 184 -17.68 -8.91 -3.26
N VAL A 185 -18.05 -8.38 -4.42
CA VAL A 185 -17.40 -8.66 -5.70
C VAL A 185 -16.13 -7.81 -5.85
N ILE A 186 -15.04 -8.44 -6.24
CA ILE A 186 -13.76 -7.78 -6.55
C ILE A 186 -13.69 -7.44 -8.04
N ALA A 187 -14.05 -8.42 -8.89
CA ALA A 187 -14.01 -8.27 -10.34
C ALA A 187 -14.97 -9.24 -11.00
N THR A 188 -15.33 -8.96 -12.24
CA THR A 188 -16.16 -9.85 -13.07
C THR A 188 -15.54 -10.00 -14.46
N VAL A 189 -15.68 -11.18 -15.04
CA VAL A 189 -15.39 -11.39 -16.47
C VAL A 189 -16.68 -11.14 -17.22
N ALA A 190 -16.77 -10.00 -17.88
CA ALA A 190 -17.97 -9.54 -18.56
C ALA A 190 -17.92 -9.81 -20.05
N ALA A 191 -19.10 -9.97 -20.67
CA ALA A 191 -19.20 -10.07 -22.11
C ALA A 191 -18.78 -8.74 -22.77
N PRO A 192 -18.19 -8.77 -24.00
CA PRO A 192 -17.83 -7.54 -24.68
C PRO A 192 -19.07 -6.72 -25.00
N THR A 193 -18.95 -5.39 -24.88
CA THR A 193 -20.02 -4.47 -25.27
C THR A 193 -20.10 -4.39 -26.78
N ILE A 194 -21.18 -4.88 -27.38
CA ILE A 194 -21.42 -4.76 -28.81
C ILE A 194 -22.11 -3.41 -29.04
N ILE A 195 -21.41 -2.50 -29.70
CA ILE A 195 -22.02 -1.26 -30.18
C ILE A 195 -22.76 -1.63 -31.48
N LYS A 196 -24.09 -1.61 -31.42
CA LYS A 196 -24.90 -1.70 -32.65
C LYS A 196 -24.83 -0.35 -33.37
N GLU A 197 -24.29 -0.33 -34.57
CA GLU A 197 -24.39 0.81 -35.50
C GLU A 197 -25.84 1.03 -35.90
#